data_8a4118b20ddbd20e82e1c7c38d55f852
#
_entry.id   8a4118b20ddbd20e82e1c7c38d55f852
#
_cell.length_a   1.000
_cell.length_b   1.000
_cell.length_c   1.000
_cell.angle_alpha   90.00
_cell.angle_beta   90.00
_cell.angle_gamma   90.00
#
_symmetry.space_group_name_H-M   'P 1'
#
loop_
_entity.id
_entity.type
_entity.pdbx_description
1 polymer ?
#
loop_
_entity_poly.entity_id
_entity_poly.type
_entity_poly.pdbx_seq_one_letter_code
_entity_poly.pdbx_strand_id
1 'polypeptide(L)'
;MNKPDQAASFNRMQQMMSTSPVPSISTELLVTADGELNRELNAFLFDPPSNPSLLKGKNIAICCTNGVEEVEILGAHRWLTEHGATVHIVSPRIGEFHPTLGLRFPPMTKTHVLAIRLMENAGWLKIDKYTDEAKAEDYDAVILPGGCWNPDALRMDKGAIAFVSAMHAKGKATCAICHGQWVLVSADLLRGKKATAVWNIQVDLKNAGATVLDEPCVVDGNMITARFPYDLPRMVKALTTHLLK
;
A
#
# COMPACT_ATOMS: atom_id res chain seq x y z
N MET A 1 -27.95 10.96 38.00
CA MET A 1 -28.03 10.39 36.66
C MET A 1 -27.23 9.07 36.64
N ASN A 2 -27.90 7.93 36.57
CA ASN A 2 -27.23 6.64 36.44
C ASN A 2 -26.52 6.60 35.10
N LYS A 3 -25.20 6.34 35.11
CA LYS A 3 -24.47 6.08 33.88
C LYS A 3 -25.14 4.89 33.17
N PRO A 4 -25.48 5.00 31.88
CA PRO A 4 -26.02 3.86 31.15
C PRO A 4 -25.05 2.70 31.26
N ASP A 5 -25.57 1.52 31.50
CA ASP A 5 -24.78 0.29 31.52
C ASP A 5 -24.17 0.05 30.12
N GLN A 6 -22.91 0.44 29.98
CA GLN A 6 -22.18 0.33 28.72
C GLN A 6 -22.05 -1.12 28.25
N ALA A 7 -21.96 -2.09 29.17
CA ALA A 7 -21.90 -3.49 28.84
C ALA A 7 -23.22 -4.00 28.23
N ALA A 8 -24.36 -3.59 28.81
CA ALA A 8 -25.67 -3.96 28.27
C ALA A 8 -25.95 -3.30 26.91
N SER A 9 -25.44 -2.09 26.68
CA SER A 9 -25.53 -1.43 25.37
C SER A 9 -24.69 -2.11 24.32
N PHE A 10 -23.47 -2.51 24.66
CA PHE A 10 -22.57 -3.24 23.76
C PHE A 10 -23.13 -4.63 23.40
N ASN A 11 -23.65 -5.38 24.39
CA ASN A 11 -24.30 -6.67 24.15
C ASN A 11 -25.51 -6.54 23.21
N ARG A 12 -26.33 -5.48 23.36
CA ARG A 12 -27.43 -5.22 22.42
C ARG A 12 -26.94 -4.94 21.00
N MET A 13 -25.87 -4.18 20.84
CA MET A 13 -25.25 -3.97 19.52
C MET A 13 -24.75 -5.29 18.89
N GLN A 14 -24.11 -6.15 19.68
CA GLN A 14 -23.66 -7.46 19.18
C GLN A 14 -24.83 -8.35 18.75
N GLN A 15 -25.95 -8.32 19.47
CA GLN A 15 -27.15 -9.08 19.11
C GLN A 15 -27.82 -8.59 17.81
N MET A 16 -27.59 -7.35 17.42
CA MET A 16 -28.08 -6.78 16.14
C MET A 16 -27.20 -7.20 14.95
N MET A 17 -25.99 -7.65 15.21
CA MET A 17 -25.09 -8.08 14.13
C MET A 17 -25.41 -9.51 13.72
N SER A 18 -25.41 -9.75 12.41
CA SER A 18 -25.56 -11.11 11.89
C SER A 18 -24.46 -12.01 12.45
N THR A 19 -24.83 -13.19 12.93
CA THR A 19 -23.92 -14.24 13.38
C THR A 19 -23.43 -15.11 12.21
N SER A 20 -23.86 -14.80 10.99
CA SER A 20 -23.37 -15.51 9.81
C SER A 20 -21.88 -15.23 9.64
N PRO A 21 -21.05 -16.26 9.46
CA PRO A 21 -19.63 -16.05 9.20
C PRO A 21 -19.49 -15.18 7.94
N VAL A 22 -18.67 -14.14 8.02
CA VAL A 22 -18.27 -13.38 6.84
C VAL A 22 -17.63 -14.38 5.87
N PRO A 23 -18.04 -14.42 4.59
CA PRO A 23 -17.40 -15.30 3.63
C PRO A 23 -15.92 -14.98 3.56
N SER A 24 -15.09 -15.98 3.88
CA SER A 24 -13.64 -15.84 3.73
C SER A 24 -13.32 -15.80 2.24
N ILE A 25 -12.63 -14.75 1.80
CA ILE A 25 -12.08 -14.70 0.47
C ILE A 25 -10.77 -15.45 0.50
N SER A 26 -10.85 -16.72 0.10
CA SER A 26 -9.67 -17.58 -0.01
C SER A 26 -8.65 -16.99 -0.97
N THR A 27 -7.37 -17.09 -0.62
CA THR A 27 -6.27 -16.80 -1.54
C THR A 27 -6.41 -17.65 -2.82
N GLU A 28 -6.98 -18.84 -2.72
CA GLU A 28 -7.28 -19.71 -3.86
C GLU A 28 -8.20 -19.04 -4.88
N LEU A 29 -9.18 -18.23 -4.46
CA LEU A 29 -10.05 -17.51 -5.42
C LEU A 29 -9.30 -16.46 -6.24
N LEU A 30 -8.28 -15.82 -5.67
CA LEU A 30 -7.41 -14.91 -6.41
C LEU A 30 -6.47 -15.68 -7.36
N VAL A 31 -6.13 -16.92 -7.01
CA VAL A 31 -5.16 -17.75 -7.73
C VAL A 31 -5.81 -18.67 -8.78
N THR A 32 -7.06 -19.09 -8.57
CA THR A 32 -7.74 -20.09 -9.42
C THR A 32 -8.69 -19.51 -10.47
N ALA A 33 -8.97 -18.19 -10.43
CA ALA A 33 -9.81 -17.58 -11.44
C ALA A 33 -9.12 -17.64 -12.83
N ASP A 34 -9.79 -18.22 -13.82
CA ASP A 34 -9.32 -18.28 -15.19
C ASP A 34 -9.41 -16.90 -15.87
N GLY A 35 -8.28 -16.31 -16.21
CA GLY A 35 -8.20 -15.05 -16.91
C GLY A 35 -6.75 -14.63 -17.16
N GLU A 36 -6.53 -13.84 -18.19
CA GLU A 36 -5.20 -13.39 -18.56
C GLU A 36 -4.52 -12.62 -17.42
N LEU A 37 -5.25 -11.69 -16.79
CA LEU A 37 -4.74 -10.90 -15.67
C LEU A 37 -4.37 -11.77 -14.48
N ASN A 38 -5.13 -12.82 -14.21
CA ASN A 38 -4.85 -13.73 -13.12
C ASN A 38 -3.63 -14.61 -13.39
N ARG A 39 -3.45 -15.05 -14.63
CA ARG A 39 -2.22 -15.77 -15.03
C ARG A 39 -0.97 -14.90 -14.89
N GLU A 40 -1.07 -13.62 -15.30
CA GLU A 40 0.03 -12.66 -15.16
C GLU A 40 0.39 -12.44 -13.69
N LEU A 41 -0.61 -12.25 -12.82
CA LEU A 41 -0.40 -12.11 -11.38
C LEU A 41 0.18 -13.38 -10.76
N ASN A 42 -0.33 -14.56 -11.12
CA ASN A 42 0.18 -15.83 -10.62
C ASN A 42 1.64 -16.06 -10.99
N ALA A 43 2.00 -15.85 -12.26
CA ALA A 43 3.39 -15.92 -12.71
C ALA A 43 4.27 -14.95 -11.91
N PHE A 44 3.83 -13.72 -11.72
CA PHE A 44 4.53 -12.72 -10.93
C PHE A 44 4.72 -13.14 -9.46
N LEU A 45 3.71 -13.77 -8.86
CA LEU A 45 3.73 -14.16 -7.44
C LEU A 45 4.51 -15.45 -7.18
N PHE A 46 4.58 -16.38 -8.15
CA PHE A 46 5.06 -17.74 -7.87
C PHE A 46 6.18 -18.23 -8.77
N ASP A 47 6.38 -17.64 -9.95
CA ASP A 47 7.48 -18.08 -10.82
C ASP A 47 8.83 -17.66 -10.24
N PRO A 48 9.86 -18.49 -10.43
CA PRO A 48 11.22 -18.13 -10.02
C PRO A 48 11.75 -16.96 -10.85
N PRO A 49 12.65 -16.14 -10.30
CA PRO A 49 13.20 -14.99 -11.01
C PRO A 49 14.02 -15.43 -12.21
N SER A 50 13.76 -14.84 -13.37
CA SER A 50 14.54 -15.07 -14.59
C SER A 50 15.97 -14.50 -14.51
N ASN A 51 16.15 -13.46 -13.70
CA ASN A 51 17.45 -12.83 -13.45
C ASN A 51 17.55 -12.37 -11.98
N PRO A 52 18.14 -13.17 -11.07
CA PRO A 52 18.27 -12.83 -9.65
C PRO A 52 19.17 -11.63 -9.35
N SER A 53 19.87 -11.10 -10.33
CA SER A 53 20.77 -9.95 -10.17
C SER A 53 20.27 -8.68 -10.89
N LEU A 54 19.06 -8.72 -11.46
CA LEU A 54 18.50 -7.66 -12.29
C LEU A 54 18.53 -6.27 -11.61
N LEU A 55 18.19 -6.23 -10.33
CA LEU A 55 18.11 -5.02 -9.52
C LEU A 55 19.20 -4.94 -8.44
N LYS A 56 20.33 -5.62 -8.65
CA LYS A 56 21.43 -5.61 -7.68
C LYS A 56 21.91 -4.18 -7.43
N GLY A 57 21.99 -3.82 -6.14
CA GLY A 57 22.42 -2.49 -5.69
C GLY A 57 21.31 -1.44 -5.69
N LYS A 58 20.07 -1.80 -6.06
CA LYS A 58 18.90 -0.92 -5.93
C LYS A 58 18.27 -1.07 -4.55
N ASN A 59 17.91 0.06 -3.94
CA ASN A 59 17.25 0.13 -2.64
C ASN A 59 15.83 0.67 -2.83
N ILE A 60 14.85 -0.08 -2.32
CA ILE A 60 13.43 0.24 -2.51
C ILE A 60 12.74 0.31 -1.16
N ALA A 61 12.01 1.39 -0.90
CA ALA A 61 11.14 1.52 0.25
C ALA A 61 9.72 1.12 -0.12
N ILE A 62 9.07 0.27 0.68
CA ILE A 62 7.62 0.09 0.66
C ILE A 62 7.08 0.85 1.87
N CYS A 63 6.49 2.02 1.62
CA CYS A 63 5.99 2.89 2.68
C CYS A 63 4.54 2.55 2.98
N CYS A 64 4.28 2.02 4.18
CA CYS A 64 2.96 1.53 4.58
C CYS A 64 2.77 1.56 6.10
N THR A 65 1.52 1.37 6.51
CA THR A 65 1.12 1.18 7.91
C THR A 65 0.09 0.05 8.01
N ASN A 66 -0.61 -0.06 9.14
CA ASN A 66 -1.60 -1.12 9.36
C ASN A 66 -2.76 -1.05 8.35
N GLY A 67 -3.26 -2.22 7.97
CA GLY A 67 -4.32 -2.37 6.97
C GLY A 67 -3.81 -2.32 5.53
N VAL A 68 -2.52 -2.63 5.32
CA VAL A 68 -1.92 -2.76 3.98
C VAL A 68 -2.41 -4.03 3.29
N GLU A 69 -2.70 -3.95 2.00
CA GLU A 69 -3.14 -5.11 1.20
C GLU A 69 -2.01 -6.12 1.03
N GLU A 70 -2.25 -7.35 1.49
CA GLU A 70 -1.26 -8.44 1.54
C GLU A 70 -0.58 -8.69 0.20
N VAL A 71 -1.36 -8.86 -0.86
CA VAL A 71 -0.81 -9.23 -2.18
C VAL A 71 0.03 -8.12 -2.78
N GLU A 72 -0.31 -6.87 -2.50
CA GLU A 72 0.42 -5.72 -3.03
C GLU A 72 1.77 -5.52 -2.34
N ILE A 73 1.83 -5.77 -1.04
CA ILE A 73 3.10 -5.64 -0.30
C ILE A 73 3.96 -6.89 -0.45
N LEU A 74 3.43 -8.10 -0.24
CA LEU A 74 4.23 -9.32 -0.31
C LEU A 74 4.66 -9.62 -1.74
N GLY A 75 3.76 -9.43 -2.72
CA GLY A 75 4.09 -9.65 -4.12
C GLY A 75 5.20 -8.73 -4.60
N ALA A 76 5.10 -7.43 -4.32
CA ALA A 76 6.15 -6.47 -4.67
C ALA A 76 7.46 -6.78 -3.92
N HIS A 77 7.41 -6.97 -2.60
CA HIS A 77 8.58 -7.24 -1.77
C HIS A 77 9.33 -8.49 -2.25
N ARG A 78 8.61 -9.61 -2.41
CA ARG A 78 9.18 -10.87 -2.87
C ARG A 78 9.84 -10.71 -4.24
N TRP A 79 9.08 -10.23 -5.23
CA TRP A 79 9.59 -10.12 -6.60
C TRP A 79 10.85 -9.25 -6.68
N LEU A 80 10.83 -8.08 -6.05
CA LEU A 80 11.98 -7.17 -6.06
C LEU A 80 13.21 -7.75 -5.36
N THR A 81 13.00 -8.41 -4.21
CA THR A 81 14.09 -9.04 -3.45
C THR A 81 14.69 -10.22 -4.22
N GLU A 82 13.87 -11.08 -4.82
CA GLU A 82 14.33 -12.21 -5.62
C GLU A 82 15.07 -11.78 -6.88
N HIS A 83 14.81 -10.55 -7.38
CA HIS A 83 15.57 -9.94 -8.47
C HIS A 83 16.77 -9.09 -8.01
N GLY A 84 17.15 -9.18 -6.74
CA GLY A 84 18.42 -8.65 -6.21
C GLY A 84 18.33 -7.25 -5.59
N ALA A 85 17.15 -6.65 -5.47
CA ALA A 85 16.99 -5.38 -4.76
C ALA A 85 17.04 -5.57 -3.24
N THR A 86 17.48 -4.53 -2.53
CA THR A 86 17.25 -4.39 -1.10
C THR A 86 15.90 -3.71 -0.90
N VAL A 87 14.97 -4.36 -0.22
CA VAL A 87 13.63 -3.84 0.02
C VAL A 87 13.41 -3.65 1.52
N HIS A 88 12.98 -2.45 1.91
CA HIS A 88 12.64 -2.15 3.29
C HIS A 88 11.17 -1.78 3.44
N ILE A 89 10.51 -2.34 4.45
CA ILE A 89 9.20 -1.89 4.91
C ILE A 89 9.42 -0.68 5.81
N VAL A 90 8.96 0.48 5.33
CA VAL A 90 9.07 1.77 6.00
C VAL A 90 7.70 2.18 6.54
N SER A 91 7.59 2.43 7.84
CA SER A 91 6.31 2.73 8.48
C SER A 91 6.44 3.94 9.42
N PRO A 92 5.38 4.73 9.57
CA PRO A 92 5.30 5.66 10.68
C PRO A 92 5.45 4.95 12.02
N ARG A 93 5.92 5.67 13.05
CA ARG A 93 5.82 5.15 14.40
C ARG A 93 4.35 5.06 14.76
N ILE A 94 3.88 3.85 15.03
CA ILE A 94 2.50 3.59 15.36
C ILE A 94 2.24 4.20 16.74
N GLY A 95 1.56 5.34 16.74
CA GLY A 95 1.24 6.14 17.91
C GLY A 95 -0.25 6.16 18.22
N GLU A 96 -0.66 7.19 18.96
CA GLU A 96 -2.07 7.46 19.23
C GLU A 96 -2.77 7.94 17.95
N PHE A 97 -3.97 7.42 17.69
CA PHE A 97 -4.72 7.73 16.48
C PHE A 97 -5.01 9.22 16.32
N HIS A 98 -5.32 9.90 17.41
CA HIS A 98 -5.44 11.35 17.47
C HIS A 98 -5.14 11.82 18.88
N PRO A 99 -4.19 12.75 19.08
CA PRO A 99 -3.78 13.19 20.43
C PRO A 99 -4.96 13.73 21.26
N THR A 100 -5.92 14.41 20.60
CA THR A 100 -7.09 15.00 21.27
C THR A 100 -8.10 13.96 21.74
N LEU A 101 -8.17 12.80 21.09
CA LEU A 101 -9.12 11.75 21.41
C LEU A 101 -8.54 10.70 22.36
N GLY A 102 -7.23 10.64 22.50
CA GLY A 102 -6.54 9.62 23.33
C GLY A 102 -6.84 8.18 22.89
N LEU A 103 -7.38 8.01 21.65
CA LEU A 103 -7.74 6.71 21.13
C LEU A 103 -6.50 5.99 20.64
N ARG A 104 -6.26 4.83 21.23
CA ARG A 104 -5.31 3.85 20.71
C ARG A 104 -6.11 2.79 19.99
N PHE A 105 -5.78 2.55 18.73
CA PHE A 105 -6.30 1.36 18.06
C PHE A 105 -5.86 0.09 18.81
N PRO A 106 -6.64 -1.02 18.69
CA PRO A 106 -6.35 -2.26 19.41
C PRO A 106 -4.90 -2.70 19.20
N PRO A 107 -4.38 -3.62 20.03
CA PRO A 107 -2.96 -3.78 20.32
C PRO A 107 -2.13 -3.91 19.04
N MET A 108 -1.76 -2.77 18.52
CA MET A 108 -0.89 -2.66 17.36
C MET A 108 0.52 -2.80 17.87
N THR A 109 1.27 -3.68 17.29
CA THR A 109 2.66 -3.80 17.70
C THR A 109 3.43 -2.58 17.22
N LYS A 110 4.43 -2.16 17.98
CA LYS A 110 5.33 -1.08 17.56
C LYS A 110 6.32 -1.51 16.47
N THR A 111 6.43 -2.80 16.20
CA THR A 111 7.49 -3.40 15.38
C THR A 111 6.98 -4.05 14.10
N HIS A 112 5.67 -4.18 13.95
CA HIS A 112 5.04 -4.83 12.81
C HIS A 112 3.81 -4.05 12.33
N VAL A 113 3.55 -4.08 11.05
CA VAL A 113 2.29 -3.63 10.45
C VAL A 113 1.37 -4.81 10.18
N LEU A 114 0.07 -4.59 10.34
CA LEU A 114 -0.96 -5.56 10.01
C LEU A 114 -1.22 -5.54 8.51
N ALA A 115 -1.04 -6.66 7.85
CA ALA A 115 -1.54 -6.86 6.49
C ALA A 115 -2.98 -7.37 6.52
N ILE A 116 -3.76 -6.97 5.54
CA ILE A 116 -5.13 -7.43 5.31
C ILE A 116 -5.26 -8.05 3.93
N ARG A 117 -6.22 -8.93 3.77
CA ARG A 117 -6.68 -9.46 2.49
C ARG A 117 -8.09 -9.00 2.28
N LEU A 118 -8.26 -7.91 1.53
CA LEU A 118 -9.48 -7.14 1.41
C LEU A 118 -9.99 -6.61 2.76
N MET A 119 -10.57 -7.44 3.61
CA MET A 119 -11.09 -7.08 4.94
C MET A 119 -10.64 -8.05 6.05
N GLU A 120 -9.97 -9.13 5.71
CA GLU A 120 -9.51 -10.14 6.66
C GLU A 120 -8.08 -9.87 7.11
N ASN A 121 -7.78 -10.26 8.35
CA ASN A 121 -6.41 -10.26 8.84
C ASN A 121 -5.58 -11.30 8.07
N ALA A 122 -4.53 -10.84 7.41
CA ALA A 122 -3.60 -11.68 6.64
C ALA A 122 -2.29 -11.97 7.40
N GLY A 123 -2.00 -11.25 8.46
CA GLY A 123 -0.82 -11.44 9.30
C GLY A 123 -0.03 -10.17 9.55
N TRP A 124 1.15 -10.33 10.13
CA TRP A 124 2.01 -9.24 10.58
C TRP A 124 3.31 -9.20 9.80
N LEU A 125 3.69 -8.01 9.34
CA LEU A 125 4.94 -7.76 8.63
C LEU A 125 5.85 -6.90 9.49
N LYS A 126 7.11 -7.32 9.62
CA LYS A 126 8.11 -6.58 10.39
C LYS A 126 8.43 -5.25 9.70
N ILE A 127 8.48 -4.19 10.50
CA ILE A 127 8.96 -2.88 10.06
C ILE A 127 10.50 -2.91 10.07
N ASP A 128 11.12 -2.53 8.97
CA ASP A 128 12.58 -2.44 8.84
C ASP A 128 13.10 -1.07 9.29
N LYS A 129 12.39 0.01 8.93
CA LYS A 129 12.73 1.38 9.32
C LYS A 129 11.46 2.19 9.58
N TYR A 130 11.58 3.19 10.43
CA TYR A 130 10.53 4.18 10.59
C TYR A 130 10.69 5.34 9.61
N THR A 131 9.60 6.06 9.31
CA THR A 131 9.61 7.20 8.38
C THR A 131 10.53 8.33 8.83
N ASP A 132 10.76 8.50 10.13
CA ASP A 132 11.69 9.47 10.71
C ASP A 132 13.16 9.03 10.64
N GLU A 133 13.44 7.78 10.31
CA GLU A 133 14.78 7.19 10.12
C GLU A 133 15.12 7.01 8.64
N ALA A 134 14.09 6.91 7.78
CA ALA A 134 14.26 6.71 6.34
C ALA A 134 14.59 8.04 5.64
N LYS A 135 15.69 8.06 4.90
CA LYS A 135 16.10 9.22 4.12
C LYS A 135 15.89 8.94 2.64
N ALA A 136 15.40 9.92 1.89
CA ALA A 136 15.17 9.77 0.45
C ALA A 136 16.46 9.46 -0.34
N GLU A 137 17.62 9.84 0.19
CA GLU A 137 18.93 9.54 -0.38
C GLU A 137 19.26 8.05 -0.37
N ASP A 138 18.75 7.30 0.61
CA ASP A 138 19.04 5.89 0.80
C ASP A 138 18.30 5.00 -0.19
N TYR A 139 17.34 5.54 -0.96
CA TYR A 139 16.46 4.77 -1.82
C TYR A 139 16.45 5.24 -3.27
N ASP A 140 16.20 4.31 -4.17
CA ASP A 140 15.99 4.55 -5.62
C ASP A 140 14.51 4.66 -5.97
N ALA A 141 13.64 4.06 -5.15
CA ALA A 141 12.20 4.08 -5.34
C ALA A 141 11.43 4.01 -4.01
N VAL A 142 10.18 4.51 -4.04
CA VAL A 142 9.18 4.28 -3.01
C VAL A 142 7.93 3.68 -3.64
N ILE A 143 7.37 2.64 -2.99
CA ILE A 143 6.10 2.02 -3.34
C ILE A 143 5.09 2.31 -2.22
N LEU A 144 3.90 2.73 -2.61
CA LEU A 144 2.76 3.03 -1.75
C LEU A 144 1.66 1.99 -2.05
N PRO A 145 1.61 0.88 -1.32
CA PRO A 145 0.55 -0.10 -1.48
C PRO A 145 -0.80 0.42 -0.98
N GLY A 146 -1.86 -0.25 -1.38
CA GLY A 146 -3.22 0.04 -0.96
C GLY A 146 -3.64 -0.71 0.30
N GLY A 147 -4.84 -1.32 0.22
CA GLY A 147 -5.68 -1.57 1.36
C GLY A 147 -6.42 -0.29 1.74
N CYS A 148 -7.63 -0.39 2.26
CA CYS A 148 -8.40 0.84 2.56
C CYS A 148 -7.83 1.59 3.76
N TRP A 149 -7.39 0.89 4.80
CA TRP A 149 -6.96 1.51 6.06
C TRP A 149 -5.53 2.05 6.03
N ASN A 150 -4.63 1.34 5.32
CA ASN A 150 -3.24 1.76 5.22
C ASN A 150 -3.07 3.17 4.66
N PRO A 151 -3.52 3.51 3.45
CA PRO A 151 -3.30 4.84 2.92
C PRO A 151 -4.18 5.91 3.57
N ASP A 152 -5.34 5.53 4.14
CA ASP A 152 -6.16 6.47 4.91
C ASP A 152 -5.43 6.95 6.18
N ALA A 153 -4.77 6.04 6.90
CA ALA A 153 -3.94 6.41 8.04
C ALA A 153 -2.61 7.05 7.62
N LEU A 154 -1.94 6.49 6.59
CA LEU A 154 -0.62 6.95 6.14
C LEU A 154 -0.66 8.40 5.62
N ARG A 155 -1.72 8.80 4.95
CA ARG A 155 -1.91 10.15 4.41
C ARG A 155 -1.97 11.25 5.47
N MET A 156 -2.23 10.90 6.73
CA MET A 156 -2.26 11.83 7.87
C MET A 156 -0.88 11.97 8.54
N ASP A 157 0.03 11.04 8.31
CA ASP A 157 1.36 11.06 8.93
C ASP A 157 2.29 12.03 8.21
N LYS A 158 2.71 13.06 8.92
CA LYS A 158 3.58 14.11 8.36
C LYS A 158 4.95 13.57 7.93
N GLY A 159 5.48 12.58 8.62
CA GLY A 159 6.76 11.95 8.31
C GLY A 159 6.67 11.16 7.01
N ALA A 160 5.60 10.36 6.83
CA ALA A 160 5.36 9.62 5.59
C ALA A 160 5.17 10.57 4.40
N ILE A 161 4.34 11.62 4.54
CA ILE A 161 4.14 12.62 3.48
C ILE A 161 5.44 13.32 3.13
N ALA A 162 6.23 13.74 4.13
CA ALA A 162 7.52 14.39 3.88
C ALA A 162 8.51 13.44 3.18
N PHE A 163 8.59 12.18 3.58
CA PHE A 163 9.44 11.17 2.96
C PHE A 163 9.06 10.94 1.49
N VAL A 164 7.78 10.71 1.19
CA VAL A 164 7.28 10.50 -0.17
C VAL A 164 7.50 11.73 -1.05
N SER A 165 7.22 12.93 -0.53
CA SER A 165 7.46 14.18 -1.24
C SER A 165 8.95 14.39 -1.55
N ALA A 166 9.84 14.07 -0.60
CA ALA A 166 11.28 14.14 -0.81
C ALA A 166 11.78 13.14 -1.87
N MET A 167 11.25 11.91 -1.86
CA MET A 167 11.53 10.91 -2.90
C MET A 167 11.16 11.44 -4.29
N HIS A 168 9.92 11.94 -4.42
CA HIS A 168 9.42 12.47 -5.69
C HIS A 168 10.23 13.67 -6.19
N ALA A 169 10.50 14.64 -5.31
CA ALA A 169 11.24 15.85 -5.65
C ALA A 169 12.68 15.58 -6.11
N LYS A 170 13.29 14.49 -5.61
CA LYS A 170 14.63 14.04 -6.04
C LYS A 170 14.61 13.21 -7.34
N GLY A 171 13.48 13.11 -8.01
CA GLY A 171 13.33 12.33 -9.25
C GLY A 171 13.35 10.81 -9.03
N LYS A 172 13.26 10.35 -7.78
CA LYS A 172 13.20 8.92 -7.46
C LYS A 172 11.83 8.35 -7.88
N ALA A 173 11.80 7.09 -8.32
CA ALA A 173 10.55 6.46 -8.72
C ALA A 173 9.55 6.47 -7.54
N THR A 174 8.36 7.00 -7.79
CA THR A 174 7.27 7.09 -6.81
C THR A 174 6.09 6.30 -7.34
N CYS A 175 5.91 5.09 -6.81
CA CYS A 175 4.90 4.13 -7.24
C CYS A 175 3.72 4.11 -6.26
N ALA A 176 2.49 4.03 -6.76
CA ALA A 176 1.30 3.84 -5.95
C ALA A 176 0.32 2.89 -6.63
N ILE A 177 -0.32 2.03 -5.85
CA ILE A 177 -1.30 1.06 -6.34
C ILE A 177 -2.56 1.10 -5.48
N CYS A 178 -3.72 0.82 -6.10
CA CYS A 178 -5.02 0.66 -5.46
C CYS A 178 -5.49 1.95 -4.76
N HIS A 179 -5.52 1.98 -3.43
CA HIS A 179 -5.80 3.16 -2.61
C HIS A 179 -4.53 3.94 -2.22
N GLY A 180 -3.34 3.43 -2.52
CA GLY A 180 -2.06 4.08 -2.20
C GLY A 180 -1.93 5.51 -2.73
N GLN A 181 -2.65 5.83 -3.81
CA GLN A 181 -2.69 7.16 -4.40
C GLN A 181 -3.26 8.25 -3.48
N TRP A 182 -4.02 7.90 -2.43
CA TRP A 182 -4.44 8.90 -1.43
C TRP A 182 -3.25 9.59 -0.74
N VAL A 183 -2.14 8.88 -0.60
CA VAL A 183 -0.90 9.47 -0.09
C VAL A 183 -0.37 10.54 -1.05
N LEU A 184 -0.42 10.27 -2.37
CA LEU A 184 -0.02 11.24 -3.41
C LEU A 184 -0.96 12.46 -3.44
N VAL A 185 -2.28 12.25 -3.22
CA VAL A 185 -3.26 13.35 -3.06
C VAL A 185 -2.85 14.26 -1.90
N SER A 186 -2.56 13.68 -0.73
CA SER A 186 -2.22 14.44 0.47
C SER A 186 -0.84 15.11 0.39
N ALA A 187 0.06 14.57 -0.43
CA ALA A 187 1.36 15.15 -0.72
C ALA A 187 1.33 16.23 -1.82
N ASP A 188 0.16 16.54 -2.39
CA ASP A 188 -0.07 17.47 -3.54
C ASP A 188 0.83 17.15 -4.76
N LEU A 189 1.02 15.87 -5.05
CA LEU A 189 1.90 15.42 -6.14
C LEU A 189 1.16 15.13 -7.45
N LEU A 190 -0.18 15.21 -7.46
CA LEU A 190 -1.00 14.79 -8.60
C LEU A 190 -1.37 15.93 -9.56
N ARG A 191 -1.18 17.17 -9.16
CA ARG A 191 -1.56 18.33 -9.96
C ARG A 191 -0.85 18.35 -11.31
N GLY A 192 -1.64 18.32 -12.41
CA GLY A 192 -1.13 18.30 -13.78
C GLY A 192 -0.47 16.98 -14.22
N LYS A 193 -0.56 15.93 -13.40
CA LYS A 193 -0.04 14.60 -13.71
C LYS A 193 -1.10 13.72 -14.35
N LYS A 194 -0.66 12.76 -15.18
CA LYS A 194 -1.47 11.61 -15.56
C LYS A 194 -1.34 10.54 -14.50
N ALA A 195 -2.46 9.98 -14.06
CA ALA A 195 -2.46 8.95 -13.03
C ALA A 195 -3.67 8.02 -13.16
N THR A 196 -3.58 6.86 -12.52
CA THR A 196 -4.69 5.93 -12.33
C THR A 196 -4.78 5.49 -10.87
N ALA A 197 -5.90 4.92 -10.48
CA ALA A 197 -6.16 4.33 -9.16
C ALA A 197 -7.27 3.29 -9.26
N VAL A 198 -7.54 2.58 -8.16
CA VAL A 198 -8.77 1.81 -8.03
C VAL A 198 -9.98 2.72 -8.29
N TRP A 199 -11.00 2.18 -8.96
CA TRP A 199 -12.10 2.98 -9.56
C TRP A 199 -12.83 3.90 -8.57
N ASN A 200 -13.04 3.43 -7.35
CA ASN A 200 -13.77 4.18 -6.32
C ASN A 200 -13.07 5.45 -5.81
N ILE A 201 -11.76 5.60 -6.06
CA ILE A 201 -11.02 6.82 -5.67
C ILE A 201 -10.49 7.62 -6.87
N GLN A 202 -10.81 7.25 -8.10
CA GLN A 202 -10.40 8.03 -9.27
C GLN A 202 -10.91 9.47 -9.25
N VAL A 203 -12.07 9.69 -8.66
CA VAL A 203 -12.63 11.04 -8.46
C VAL A 203 -11.75 11.89 -7.56
N ASP A 204 -11.08 11.30 -6.55
CA ASP A 204 -10.19 12.04 -5.65
C ASP A 204 -8.94 12.51 -6.38
N LEU A 205 -8.40 11.68 -7.28
CA LEU A 205 -7.28 12.07 -8.13
C LEU A 205 -7.65 13.22 -9.06
N LYS A 206 -8.83 13.16 -9.69
CA LYS A 206 -9.36 14.24 -10.52
C LYS A 206 -9.49 15.54 -9.73
N ASN A 207 -10.04 15.48 -8.52
CA ASN A 207 -10.19 16.64 -7.63
C ASN A 207 -8.84 17.20 -7.17
N ALA A 208 -7.81 16.34 -7.07
CA ALA A 208 -6.43 16.75 -6.81
C ALA A 208 -5.71 17.33 -8.04
N GLY A 209 -6.39 17.44 -9.18
CA GLY A 209 -5.87 18.05 -10.40
C GLY A 209 -5.14 17.10 -11.35
N ALA A 210 -5.31 15.79 -11.20
CA ALA A 210 -4.78 14.80 -12.13
C ALA A 210 -5.65 14.65 -13.38
N THR A 211 -5.01 14.28 -14.50
CA THR A 211 -5.67 13.66 -15.65
C THR A 211 -5.77 12.16 -15.37
N VAL A 212 -6.96 11.70 -15.03
CA VAL A 212 -7.19 10.29 -14.68
C VAL A 212 -7.36 9.46 -15.95
N LEU A 213 -6.59 8.37 -16.04
CA LEU A 213 -6.68 7.37 -17.10
C LEU A 213 -7.11 6.03 -16.49
N ASP A 214 -8.12 5.38 -17.06
CA ASP A 214 -8.49 4.03 -16.63
C ASP A 214 -7.63 2.98 -17.34
N GLU A 215 -6.34 2.99 -17.02
CA GLU A 215 -5.35 2.08 -17.58
C GLU A 215 -4.71 1.26 -16.44
N PRO A 216 -4.28 0.01 -16.72
CA PRO A 216 -3.66 -0.85 -15.71
C PRO A 216 -2.45 -0.22 -15.01
N CYS A 217 -1.66 0.52 -15.76
CA CYS A 217 -0.48 1.23 -15.25
C CYS A 217 -0.27 2.51 -16.03
N VAL A 218 -0.11 3.62 -15.33
CA VAL A 218 0.18 4.93 -15.90
C VAL A 218 1.54 5.42 -15.39
N VAL A 219 2.40 5.84 -16.32
CA VAL A 219 3.72 6.43 -16.01
C VAL A 219 3.74 7.88 -16.44
N ASP A 220 4.06 8.79 -15.55
CA ASP A 220 4.24 10.21 -15.80
C ASP A 220 5.54 10.69 -15.12
N GLY A 221 6.62 10.73 -15.89
CA GLY A 221 7.95 11.03 -15.37
C GLY A 221 8.43 9.95 -14.41
N ASN A 222 8.66 10.33 -13.15
CA ASN A 222 9.03 9.41 -12.08
C ASN A 222 7.84 8.90 -11.25
N MET A 223 6.62 9.28 -11.60
CA MET A 223 5.40 8.77 -10.99
C MET A 223 4.88 7.56 -11.77
N ILE A 224 4.58 6.47 -11.06
CA ILE A 224 4.05 5.22 -11.62
C ILE A 224 2.84 4.82 -10.80
N THR A 225 1.67 4.74 -11.42
CA THR A 225 0.41 4.42 -10.72
C THR A 225 -0.27 3.22 -11.35
N ALA A 226 -0.93 2.39 -10.54
CA ALA A 226 -1.69 1.22 -10.97
C ALA A 226 -3.02 1.12 -10.22
N ARG A 227 -4.01 0.40 -10.79
CA ARG A 227 -5.38 0.42 -10.30
C ARG A 227 -5.64 -0.55 -9.16
N PHE A 228 -5.20 -1.81 -9.31
CA PHE A 228 -5.66 -2.90 -8.48
C PHE A 228 -4.60 -4.01 -8.41
N PRO A 229 -4.66 -4.95 -7.46
CA PRO A 229 -3.67 -6.02 -7.31
C PRO A 229 -3.30 -6.76 -8.60
N TYR A 230 -4.24 -6.98 -9.51
CA TYR A 230 -3.97 -7.62 -10.80
C TYR A 230 -3.05 -6.80 -11.72
N ASP A 231 -2.95 -5.49 -11.48
CA ASP A 231 -2.06 -4.60 -12.23
C ASP A 231 -0.65 -4.48 -11.60
N LEU A 232 -0.42 -5.13 -10.44
CA LEU A 232 0.86 -5.12 -9.74
C LEU A 232 2.05 -5.54 -10.61
N PRO A 233 1.96 -6.62 -11.43
CA PRO A 233 3.05 -7.01 -12.32
C PRO A 233 3.45 -5.89 -13.29
N ARG A 234 2.48 -5.17 -13.82
CA ARG A 234 2.70 -4.06 -14.78
C ARG A 234 3.34 -2.87 -14.11
N MET A 235 2.92 -2.54 -12.89
CA MET A 235 3.56 -1.48 -12.09
C MET A 235 5.02 -1.82 -11.79
N VAL A 236 5.31 -3.03 -11.33
CA VAL A 236 6.68 -3.44 -10.99
C VAL A 236 7.57 -3.53 -12.24
N LYS A 237 7.02 -3.94 -13.38
CA LYS A 237 7.71 -3.91 -14.68
C LYS A 237 8.06 -2.47 -15.09
N ALA A 238 7.13 -1.53 -14.94
CA ALA A 238 7.36 -0.12 -15.22
C ALA A 238 8.42 0.48 -14.28
N LEU A 239 8.36 0.15 -12.98
CA LEU A 239 9.37 0.52 -12.00
C LEU A 239 10.75 -0.04 -12.38
N THR A 240 10.84 -1.32 -12.71
CA THR A 240 12.10 -1.96 -13.15
C THR A 240 12.70 -1.26 -14.37
N THR A 241 11.86 -0.95 -15.36
CA THR A 241 12.29 -0.19 -16.55
C THR A 241 12.81 1.20 -16.19
N HIS A 242 12.22 1.85 -15.20
CA HIS A 242 12.68 3.15 -14.71
C HIS A 242 14.02 3.04 -13.97
N LEU A 243 14.21 2.02 -13.15
CA LEU A 243 15.43 1.82 -12.35
C LEU A 243 16.65 1.39 -13.17
N LEU A 244 16.45 0.87 -14.37
CA LEU A 244 17.53 0.40 -15.26
C LEU A 244 17.96 1.43 -16.31
N LYS A 245 17.35 2.61 -16.32
CA LYS A 245 17.80 3.77 -17.14
C LYS A 245 18.99 4.45 -16.50
#